data_a9604b8731e17f170fc67e42f73e2e04
#
_entry.id   a9604b8731e17f170fc67e42f73e2e04
#
_cell.length_a   1.000
_cell.length_b   1.000
_cell.length_c   1.000
_cell.angle_alpha   90.00
_cell.angle_beta   90.00
_cell.angle_gamma   90.00
#
_symmetry.space_group_name_H-M   'P 1'
#
loop_
_entity.id
_entity.type
_entity.pdbx_description
1 polymer ?
#
loop_
_entity_poly.entity_id
_entity_poly.type
_entity_poly.pdbx_seq_one_letter_code
_entity_poly.pdbx_strand_id
1 'polypeptide(L)'
;RLCKVLGHPLEVRSWPGKGSVFSVRVPLARQAPPALANGHKAEPAQALNGAQVLCVDNEDSILAGMNSLLSRWGCQVWTARSREECATLLDSEMRPQLALIDYHLDDGETGTQLMAWLRTRLGEPVPGVVISADARPELVAEIHAAGLDYLSKPVKPAALRALLSRHLSLR
;
A
#
# COMPACT_ATOMS: atom_id res chain seq x y z
N ARG A 1 23.83 -0.29 7.91
CA ARG A 1 24.54 0.11 6.66
C ARG A 1 24.33 1.59 6.32
N LEU A 2 23.11 2.12 6.30
CA LEU A 2 22.81 3.52 5.93
C LEU A 2 23.53 4.54 6.81
N CYS A 3 23.53 4.38 8.13
CA CYS A 3 24.20 5.30 9.04
C CYS A 3 25.72 5.40 8.75
N LYS A 4 26.36 4.28 8.39
CA LYS A 4 27.78 4.27 8.01
C LYS A 4 28.04 4.98 6.69
N VAL A 5 27.17 4.81 5.70
CA VAL A 5 27.27 5.45 4.37
C VAL A 5 27.05 6.96 4.48
N LEU A 6 26.12 7.38 5.34
CA LEU A 6 25.78 8.80 5.56
C LEU A 6 26.64 9.49 6.61
N GLY A 7 27.60 8.78 7.22
CA GLY A 7 28.48 9.34 8.26
C GLY A 7 27.76 9.71 9.56
N HIS A 8 26.59 9.14 9.83
CA HIS A 8 25.81 9.41 11.04
C HIS A 8 26.11 8.38 12.13
N PRO A 9 26.49 8.81 13.36
CA PRO A 9 26.69 7.89 14.47
C PRO A 9 25.41 7.15 14.84
N LEU A 10 25.49 5.81 14.93
CA LEU A 10 24.45 4.94 15.47
C LEU A 10 24.86 4.48 16.85
N GLU A 11 24.06 4.75 17.84
CA GLU A 11 24.25 4.27 19.22
C GLU A 11 23.16 3.25 19.56
N VAL A 12 23.54 2.19 20.27
CA VAL A 12 22.62 1.15 20.75
C VAL A 12 22.80 1.01 22.25
N ARG A 13 21.70 1.06 22.99
CA ARG A 13 21.64 0.74 24.42
C ARG A 13 20.62 -0.34 24.64
N SER A 14 21.02 -1.42 25.30
CA SER A 14 20.14 -2.55 25.55
C SER A 14 20.22 -2.98 27.01
N TRP A 15 19.06 -3.28 27.60
CA TRP A 15 18.97 -3.77 28.98
C TRP A 15 18.18 -5.08 28.97
N PRO A 16 18.73 -6.16 29.53
CA PRO A 16 17.98 -7.42 29.63
C PRO A 16 16.63 -7.25 30.33
N GLY A 17 15.57 -7.75 29.71
CA GLY A 17 14.20 -7.65 30.21
C GLY A 17 13.54 -6.26 30.12
N LYS A 18 14.27 -5.23 29.65
CA LYS A 18 13.75 -3.85 29.54
C LYS A 18 13.72 -3.30 28.12
N GLY A 19 14.30 -4.04 27.15
CA GLY A 19 14.32 -3.64 25.75
C GLY A 19 15.61 -2.94 25.30
N SER A 20 15.59 -2.44 24.08
CA SER A 20 16.73 -1.78 23.43
C SER A 20 16.34 -0.45 22.83
N VAL A 21 17.24 0.53 22.89
CA VAL A 21 17.10 1.84 22.26
C VAL A 21 18.15 1.98 21.19
N PHE A 22 17.73 2.32 19.99
CA PHE A 22 18.59 2.67 18.88
C PHE A 22 18.47 4.18 18.63
N SER A 23 19.61 4.88 18.60
CA SER A 23 19.63 6.31 18.35
C SER A 23 20.59 6.66 17.22
N VAL A 24 20.17 7.58 16.35
CA VAL A 24 20.99 8.11 15.27
C VAL A 24 21.12 9.62 15.45
N ARG A 25 22.33 10.12 15.44
CA ARG A 25 22.59 11.55 15.51
C ARG A 25 22.64 12.10 14.09
N VAL A 26 21.72 13.01 13.77
CA VAL A 26 21.64 13.69 12.48
C VAL A 26 21.82 15.20 12.68
N PRO A 27 22.52 15.93 11.77
CA PRO A 27 22.59 17.39 11.84
C PRO A 27 21.22 17.99 11.55
N LEU A 28 20.87 19.05 12.28
CA LEU A 28 19.71 19.85 11.94
C LEU A 28 19.96 20.61 10.63
N ALA A 29 19.04 20.52 9.70
CA ALA A 29 19.08 21.34 8.50
C ALA A 29 18.96 22.82 8.88
N ARG A 30 19.95 23.61 8.51
CA ARG A 30 19.97 25.08 8.79
C ARG A 30 19.02 25.86 7.89
N GLN A 31 18.59 25.27 6.81
CA GLN A 31 17.53 25.77 5.93
C GLN A 31 16.62 24.61 5.57
N ALA A 32 15.31 24.86 5.46
CA ALA A 32 14.44 23.90 4.80
C ALA A 32 15.09 23.59 3.43
N PRO A 33 15.33 22.34 3.07
CA PRO A 33 15.81 22.03 1.72
C PRO A 33 14.85 22.73 0.77
N PRO A 34 15.35 23.40 -0.31
CA PRO A 34 14.46 23.89 -1.34
C PRO A 34 13.58 22.70 -1.68
N ALA A 35 12.26 22.90 -1.64
CA ALA A 35 11.32 21.85 -1.99
C ALA A 35 11.91 21.23 -3.25
N LEU A 36 12.36 19.95 -3.14
CA LEU A 36 12.87 19.26 -4.31
C LEU A 36 11.75 19.41 -5.32
N ALA A 37 11.93 20.31 -6.26
CA ALA A 37 11.15 20.36 -7.46
C ALA A 37 11.45 19.00 -8.12
N ASN A 38 10.72 17.97 -7.65
CA ASN A 38 10.66 16.72 -8.35
C ASN A 38 10.14 17.12 -9.73
N GLY A 39 11.06 17.17 -10.70
CA GLY A 39 10.79 17.42 -12.10
C GLY A 39 9.99 16.29 -12.76
N HIS A 40 9.18 15.62 -11.99
CA HIS A 40 8.02 14.91 -12.49
C HIS A 40 6.93 15.97 -12.57
N LYS A 41 6.63 16.42 -13.80
CA LYS A 41 5.36 17.05 -14.11
C LYS A 41 4.32 16.36 -13.22
N ALA A 42 3.77 17.09 -12.27
CA ALA A 42 2.61 16.66 -11.53
C ALA A 42 1.53 16.43 -12.58
N GLU A 43 1.45 15.21 -13.08
CA GLU A 43 0.26 14.76 -13.77
C GLU A 43 -0.91 14.89 -12.78
N PRO A 44 -2.07 15.31 -13.26
CA PRO A 44 -3.01 16.07 -12.48
C PRO A 44 -3.44 15.28 -11.25
N ALA A 45 -3.37 15.95 -10.10
CA ALA A 45 -3.95 15.52 -8.83
C ALA A 45 -5.46 15.16 -8.95
N GLN A 46 -6.06 15.44 -10.10
CA GLN A 46 -7.46 15.21 -10.42
C GLN A 46 -7.82 13.75 -10.68
N ALA A 47 -6.89 12.92 -11.20
CA ALA A 47 -7.20 11.55 -11.58
C ALA A 47 -7.53 10.61 -10.39
N LEU A 48 -7.10 10.94 -9.18
CA LEU A 48 -7.33 10.12 -7.97
C LEU A 48 -8.39 10.73 -7.05
N ASN A 49 -8.82 11.99 -7.32
CA ASN A 49 -9.75 12.69 -6.45
C ASN A 49 -11.14 12.05 -6.50
N GLY A 50 -11.63 11.63 -5.34
CA GLY A 50 -12.90 10.93 -5.19
C GLY A 50 -12.86 9.45 -5.60
N ALA A 51 -11.71 8.92 -6.06
CA ALA A 51 -11.58 7.52 -6.43
C ALA A 51 -11.81 6.61 -5.22
N GLN A 52 -12.64 5.59 -5.40
CA GLN A 52 -13.01 4.64 -4.36
C GLN A 52 -12.02 3.47 -4.33
N VAL A 53 -11.23 3.36 -3.26
CA VAL A 53 -10.19 2.36 -3.11
C VAL A 53 -10.45 1.49 -1.87
N LEU A 54 -10.49 0.18 -2.07
CA LEU A 54 -10.52 -0.79 -0.97
C LEU A 54 -9.09 -1.23 -0.65
N CYS A 55 -8.69 -1.14 0.62
CA CYS A 55 -7.42 -1.66 1.12
C CYS A 55 -7.68 -2.84 2.05
N VAL A 56 -7.03 -3.98 1.79
CA VAL A 56 -7.14 -5.17 2.63
C VAL A 56 -5.76 -5.62 3.08
N ASP A 57 -5.56 -5.68 4.38
CA ASP A 57 -4.33 -6.16 5.03
C ASP A 57 -4.68 -6.56 6.47
N ASN A 58 -4.15 -7.65 7.00
CA ASN A 58 -4.43 -8.09 8.37
C ASN A 58 -3.75 -7.25 9.46
N GLU A 59 -2.87 -6.30 9.08
CA GLU A 59 -2.18 -5.39 9.98
C GLU A 59 -2.83 -4.00 10.02
N ASP A 60 -3.44 -3.62 11.15
CA ASP A 60 -4.07 -2.31 11.34
C ASP A 60 -3.13 -1.12 11.07
N SER A 61 -1.84 -1.28 11.39
CA SER A 61 -0.83 -0.26 11.15
C SER A 61 -0.60 0.01 9.67
N ILE A 62 -0.67 -1.04 8.84
CA ILE A 62 -0.56 -0.93 7.38
C ILE A 62 -1.81 -0.26 6.81
N LEU A 63 -2.99 -0.70 7.24
CA LEU A 63 -4.26 -0.09 6.82
C LEU A 63 -4.32 1.40 7.16
N ALA A 64 -3.90 1.78 8.38
CA ALA A 64 -3.85 3.18 8.80
C ALA A 64 -2.88 4.01 7.94
N GLY A 65 -1.70 3.45 7.63
CA GLY A 65 -0.71 4.07 6.75
C GLY A 65 -1.23 4.26 5.33
N MET A 66 -1.84 3.22 4.75
CA MET A 66 -2.44 3.28 3.40
C MET A 66 -3.59 4.27 3.35
N ASN A 67 -4.49 4.25 4.34
CA ASN A 67 -5.58 5.22 4.43
C ASN A 67 -5.04 6.66 4.46
N SER A 68 -4.07 6.95 5.33
CA SER A 68 -3.45 8.26 5.41
C SER A 68 -2.83 8.71 4.08
N LEU A 69 -2.11 7.81 3.40
CA LEU A 69 -1.44 8.11 2.13
C LEU A 69 -2.44 8.39 1.01
N LEU A 70 -3.42 7.51 0.83
CA LEU A 70 -4.40 7.59 -0.26
C LEU A 70 -5.39 8.75 -0.07
N SER A 71 -5.83 9.01 1.18
CA SER A 71 -6.68 10.16 1.48
C SER A 71 -6.00 11.49 1.17
N ARG A 72 -4.67 11.60 1.37
CA ARG A 72 -3.89 12.77 0.94
C ARG A 72 -3.85 12.95 -0.58
N TRP A 73 -4.10 11.91 -1.35
CA TRP A 73 -4.24 11.98 -2.81
C TRP A 73 -5.69 12.21 -3.26
N GLY A 74 -6.62 12.37 -2.31
CA GLY A 74 -8.03 12.66 -2.56
C GLY A 74 -8.89 11.41 -2.74
N CYS A 75 -8.36 10.20 -2.51
CA CYS A 75 -9.15 8.98 -2.59
C CYS A 75 -10.14 8.86 -1.42
N GLN A 76 -11.28 8.23 -1.68
CA GLN A 76 -12.15 7.65 -0.67
C GLN A 76 -11.66 6.24 -0.38
N VAL A 77 -11.26 5.97 0.87
CA VAL A 77 -10.61 4.72 1.24
C VAL A 77 -11.49 3.92 2.19
N TRP A 78 -11.72 2.67 1.86
CA TRP A 78 -12.26 1.68 2.76
C TRP A 78 -11.15 0.70 3.15
N THR A 79 -11.19 0.25 4.39
CA THR A 79 -10.22 -0.69 4.92
C THR A 79 -10.93 -1.92 5.46
N ALA A 80 -10.36 -3.08 5.23
CA ALA A 80 -10.85 -4.35 5.77
C ALA A 80 -9.65 -5.23 6.14
N ARG A 81 -9.81 -6.08 7.14
CA ARG A 81 -8.76 -7.00 7.59
C ARG A 81 -8.97 -8.42 7.08
N SER A 82 -10.18 -8.73 6.66
CA SER A 82 -10.57 -10.06 6.23
C SER A 82 -11.67 -10.02 5.17
N ARG A 83 -11.99 -11.19 4.63
CA ARG A 83 -13.11 -11.39 3.72
C ARG A 83 -14.45 -11.01 4.34
N GLU A 84 -14.66 -11.30 5.62
CA GLU A 84 -15.89 -11.00 6.36
C GLU A 84 -16.11 -9.49 6.49
N GLU A 85 -15.03 -8.75 6.79
CA GLU A 85 -15.09 -7.30 6.83
C GLU A 85 -15.36 -6.72 5.43
N CYS A 86 -14.74 -7.28 4.38
CA CYS A 86 -15.06 -6.92 3.00
C CYS A 86 -16.54 -7.17 2.66
N ALA A 87 -17.10 -8.32 3.08
CA ALA A 87 -18.50 -8.63 2.86
C ALA A 87 -19.42 -7.58 3.51
N THR A 88 -19.13 -7.21 4.76
CA THR A 88 -19.87 -6.19 5.51
C THR A 88 -19.84 -4.83 4.79
N LEU A 89 -18.68 -4.43 4.26
CA LEU A 89 -18.53 -3.19 3.48
C LEU A 89 -19.35 -3.25 2.19
N LEU A 90 -19.34 -4.38 1.47
CA LEU A 90 -20.12 -4.55 0.24
C LEU A 90 -21.63 -4.53 0.49
N ASP A 91 -22.08 -5.05 1.63
CA ASP A 91 -23.49 -5.03 2.04
C ASP A 91 -23.97 -3.60 2.35
N SER A 92 -23.06 -2.70 2.71
CA SER A 92 -23.34 -1.26 2.84
C SER A 92 -23.23 -0.46 1.54
N GLU A 93 -23.38 -1.15 0.39
CA GLU A 93 -23.35 -0.58 -0.96
C GLU A 93 -22.00 0.02 -1.40
N MET A 94 -20.91 -0.28 -0.71
CA MET A 94 -19.57 0.11 -1.15
C MET A 94 -19.24 -0.56 -2.49
N ARG A 95 -18.74 0.23 -3.44
CA ARG A 95 -18.34 -0.23 -4.79
C ARG A 95 -16.93 0.29 -5.09
N PRO A 96 -15.89 -0.49 -4.81
CA PRO A 96 -14.51 -0.06 -5.04
C PRO A 96 -14.22 0.00 -6.53
N GLN A 97 -13.55 1.06 -6.95
CA GLN A 97 -13.03 1.19 -8.32
C GLN A 97 -11.67 0.49 -8.46
N LEU A 98 -11.00 0.21 -7.34
CA LEU A 98 -9.74 -0.52 -7.28
C LEU A 98 -9.56 -1.14 -5.90
N ALA A 99 -8.98 -2.33 -5.85
CA ALA A 99 -8.60 -3.00 -4.60
C ALA A 99 -7.08 -3.13 -4.48
N LEU A 100 -6.55 -2.80 -3.29
CA LEU A 100 -5.17 -3.02 -2.87
C LEU A 100 -5.20 -4.09 -1.79
N ILE A 101 -4.61 -5.26 -2.03
CA ILE A 101 -4.79 -6.42 -1.17
C ILE A 101 -3.42 -7.01 -0.81
N ASP A 102 -3.16 -7.22 0.48
CA ASP A 102 -1.99 -8.01 0.89
C ASP A 102 -2.10 -9.44 0.39
N TYR A 103 -0.98 -10.01 -0.02
CA TYR A 103 -0.97 -11.41 -0.49
C TYR A 103 -1.25 -12.40 0.64
N HIS A 104 -0.67 -12.18 1.82
CA HIS A 104 -0.80 -13.06 2.97
C HIS A 104 -1.83 -12.54 3.96
N LEU A 105 -3.05 -13.03 3.88
CA LEU A 105 -4.11 -12.75 4.83
C LEU A 105 -4.16 -13.83 5.91
N ASP A 106 -4.98 -13.60 6.94
CA ASP A 106 -5.18 -14.59 8.01
C ASP A 106 -5.86 -15.87 7.49
N ASP A 107 -5.83 -16.92 8.29
CA ASP A 107 -6.44 -18.23 8.01
C ASP A 107 -5.96 -18.91 6.71
N GLY A 108 -4.79 -18.49 6.19
CA GLY A 108 -4.20 -19.06 4.98
C GLY A 108 -4.85 -18.58 3.68
N GLU A 109 -5.71 -17.57 3.73
CA GLU A 109 -6.27 -16.96 2.53
C GLU A 109 -5.20 -16.11 1.81
N THR A 110 -5.19 -16.19 0.48
CA THR A 110 -4.31 -15.35 -0.33
C THR A 110 -5.06 -14.16 -0.93
N GLY A 111 -4.34 -13.06 -1.17
CA GLY A 111 -4.92 -11.87 -1.82
C GLY A 111 -5.49 -12.17 -3.21
N THR A 112 -4.95 -13.16 -3.93
CA THR A 112 -5.50 -13.62 -5.22
C THR A 112 -6.85 -14.31 -5.06
N GLN A 113 -7.01 -15.13 -4.02
CA GLN A 113 -8.28 -15.79 -3.68
C GLN A 113 -9.34 -14.78 -3.25
N LEU A 114 -8.95 -13.85 -2.37
CA LEU A 114 -9.86 -12.78 -1.95
C LEU A 114 -10.31 -11.93 -3.14
N MET A 115 -9.40 -11.61 -4.06
CA MET A 115 -9.74 -10.82 -5.24
C MET A 115 -10.70 -11.54 -6.19
N ALA A 116 -10.54 -12.85 -6.37
CA ALA A 116 -11.46 -13.67 -7.15
C ALA A 116 -12.87 -13.70 -6.53
N TRP A 117 -12.94 -13.84 -5.21
CA TRP A 117 -14.20 -13.78 -4.47
C TRP A 117 -14.84 -12.38 -4.58
N LEU A 118 -14.06 -11.31 -4.43
CA LEU A 118 -14.54 -9.91 -4.53
C LEU A 118 -15.17 -9.62 -5.90
N ARG A 119 -14.49 -10.02 -6.99
CA ARG A 119 -15.01 -9.89 -8.35
C ARG A 119 -16.32 -10.66 -8.56
N THR A 120 -16.41 -11.87 -8.02
CA THR A 120 -17.64 -12.68 -8.08
C THR A 120 -18.77 -12.01 -7.31
N ARG A 121 -18.51 -11.46 -6.13
CA ARG A 121 -19.51 -10.81 -5.28
C ARG A 121 -20.03 -9.51 -5.86
N LEU A 122 -19.15 -8.75 -6.54
CA LEU A 122 -19.51 -7.50 -7.22
C LEU A 122 -20.18 -7.71 -8.59
N GLY A 123 -19.95 -8.84 -9.23
CA GLY A 123 -20.44 -9.11 -10.58
C GLY A 123 -19.73 -8.30 -11.68
N GLU A 124 -18.62 -7.65 -11.35
CA GLU A 124 -17.86 -6.81 -12.29
C GLU A 124 -16.33 -6.97 -12.11
N PRO A 125 -15.56 -6.74 -13.18
CA PRO A 125 -14.08 -6.86 -13.14
C PRO A 125 -13.45 -5.64 -12.46
N VAL A 126 -13.36 -5.67 -11.12
CA VAL A 126 -12.63 -4.65 -10.38
C VAL A 126 -11.12 -4.87 -10.57
N PRO A 127 -10.35 -3.82 -10.93
CA PRO A 127 -8.90 -3.87 -10.96
C PRO A 127 -8.34 -4.14 -9.57
N GLY A 128 -7.27 -4.93 -9.49
CA GLY A 128 -6.62 -5.25 -8.22
C GLY A 128 -5.11 -5.19 -8.30
N VAL A 129 -4.52 -4.74 -7.21
CA VAL A 129 -3.07 -4.77 -6.97
C VAL A 129 -2.81 -5.64 -5.75
N VAL A 130 -2.04 -6.69 -5.93
CA VAL A 130 -1.58 -7.53 -4.82
C VAL A 130 -0.25 -7.01 -4.32
N ILE A 131 -0.16 -6.81 -3.01
CA ILE A 131 1.01 -6.28 -2.32
C ILE A 131 1.68 -7.43 -1.58
N SER A 132 2.99 -7.63 -1.74
CA SER A 132 3.71 -8.71 -1.03
C SER A 132 5.17 -8.38 -0.80
N ALA A 133 5.75 -8.93 0.27
CA ALA A 133 7.19 -8.94 0.47
C ALA A 133 7.90 -10.05 -0.32
N ASP A 134 7.14 -11.05 -0.78
CA ASP A 134 7.64 -12.17 -1.58
C ASP A 134 7.67 -11.76 -3.05
N ALA A 135 8.88 -11.68 -3.61
CA ALA A 135 9.13 -11.29 -4.99
C ALA A 135 9.57 -12.47 -5.88
N ARG A 136 9.28 -13.71 -5.46
CA ARG A 136 9.60 -14.89 -6.28
C ARG A 136 8.90 -14.81 -7.64
N PRO A 137 9.60 -15.11 -8.74
CA PRO A 137 9.04 -15.03 -10.09
C PRO A 137 7.74 -15.84 -10.26
N GLU A 138 7.64 -16.98 -9.60
CA GLU A 138 6.48 -17.87 -9.66
C GLU A 138 5.24 -17.20 -9.07
N LEU A 139 5.39 -16.54 -7.92
CA LEU A 139 4.30 -15.80 -7.29
C LEU A 139 3.85 -14.59 -8.14
N VAL A 140 4.82 -13.85 -8.65
CA VAL A 140 4.53 -12.71 -9.51
C VAL A 140 3.79 -13.16 -10.78
N ALA A 141 4.21 -14.28 -11.37
CA ALA A 141 3.54 -14.87 -12.53
C ALA A 141 2.11 -15.32 -12.21
N GLU A 142 1.88 -15.94 -11.05
CA GLU A 142 0.54 -16.31 -10.55
C GLU A 142 -0.37 -15.09 -10.45
N ILE A 143 0.11 -14.02 -9.80
CA ILE A 143 -0.65 -12.77 -9.63
C ILE A 143 -1.02 -12.17 -11.00
N HIS A 144 -0.06 -12.12 -11.91
CA HIS A 144 -0.32 -11.61 -13.27
C HIS A 144 -1.29 -12.51 -14.06
N ALA A 145 -1.19 -13.83 -13.92
CA ALA A 145 -2.11 -14.78 -14.54
C ALA A 145 -3.56 -14.62 -14.03
N ALA A 146 -3.74 -14.17 -12.79
CA ALA A 146 -5.03 -13.81 -12.22
C ALA A 146 -5.55 -12.43 -12.71
N GLY A 147 -4.85 -11.77 -13.63
CA GLY A 147 -5.20 -10.44 -14.13
C GLY A 147 -5.08 -9.34 -13.05
N LEU A 148 -4.05 -9.45 -12.20
CA LEU A 148 -3.76 -8.52 -11.12
C LEU A 148 -2.37 -7.93 -11.31
N ASP A 149 -2.16 -6.73 -10.78
CA ASP A 149 -0.83 -6.14 -10.68
C ASP A 149 -0.15 -6.57 -9.39
N TYR A 150 1.18 -6.60 -9.43
CA TYR A 150 2.03 -6.87 -8.28
C TYR A 150 2.73 -5.60 -7.81
N LEU A 151 2.79 -5.40 -6.49
CA LEU A 151 3.56 -4.33 -5.86
C LEU A 151 4.35 -4.89 -4.68
N SER A 152 5.68 -4.68 -4.67
CA SER A 152 6.54 -5.19 -3.60
C SER A 152 6.45 -4.35 -2.33
N LYS A 153 6.44 -5.01 -1.15
CA LYS A 153 6.72 -4.37 0.15
C LYS A 153 8.24 -4.11 0.27
N PRO A 154 8.71 -2.97 0.82
CA PRO A 154 7.90 -1.82 1.27
C PRO A 154 7.31 -1.03 0.11
N VAL A 155 6.05 -0.63 0.25
CA VAL A 155 5.32 0.10 -0.78
C VAL A 155 5.97 1.46 -1.03
N LYS A 156 6.40 1.69 -2.26
CA LYS A 156 6.93 2.99 -2.69
C LYS A 156 5.77 3.88 -3.16
N PRO A 157 5.55 5.05 -2.53
CA PRO A 157 4.41 5.91 -2.88
C PRO A 157 4.32 6.28 -4.36
N ALA A 158 5.47 6.52 -5.02
CA ALA A 158 5.49 6.84 -6.45
C ALA A 158 5.01 5.67 -7.33
N ALA A 159 5.41 4.43 -7.02
CA ALA A 159 4.99 3.23 -7.75
C ALA A 159 3.49 2.96 -7.54
N LEU A 160 3.01 3.07 -6.29
CA LEU A 160 1.59 2.93 -5.98
C LEU A 160 0.77 3.97 -6.74
N ARG A 161 1.18 5.24 -6.71
CA ARG A 161 0.48 6.32 -7.41
C ARG A 161 0.40 6.08 -8.92
N ALA A 162 1.48 5.61 -9.53
CA ALA A 162 1.51 5.29 -10.97
C ALA A 162 0.51 4.18 -11.32
N LEU A 163 0.42 3.12 -10.50
CA LEU A 163 -0.55 2.04 -10.68
C LEU A 163 -1.99 2.53 -10.53
N LEU A 164 -2.29 3.30 -9.48
CA LEU A 164 -3.61 3.89 -9.27
C LEU A 164 -4.02 4.77 -10.46
N SER A 165 -3.13 5.68 -10.89
CA SER A 165 -3.42 6.57 -12.03
C SER A 165 -3.69 5.77 -13.30
N ARG A 166 -2.93 4.71 -13.58
CA ARG A 166 -3.15 3.85 -14.75
C ARG A 166 -4.54 3.23 -14.75
N HIS A 167 -5.00 2.69 -13.61
CA HIS A 167 -6.29 2.02 -13.51
C HIS A 167 -7.48 2.97 -13.47
N LEU A 168 -7.32 4.15 -12.87
CA LEU A 168 -8.41 5.08 -12.63
C LEU A 168 -8.55 6.14 -13.74
N SER A 169 -7.53 6.36 -14.57
CA SER A 169 -7.59 7.27 -15.73
C SER A 169 -8.22 6.63 -16.98
N LEU A 170 -8.49 5.33 -16.98
CA LEU A 170 -9.04 4.57 -18.12
C LEU A 170 -10.57 4.44 -18.07
N ARG A 171 -11.24 5.15 -17.13
CA ARG A 171 -12.70 5.12 -16.97
C ARG A 171 -13.33 6.47 -17.27
#